data_d78cc3d231834bc622f90f2a2be2c787
#
_entry.id   d78cc3d231834bc622f90f2a2be2c787
#
_cell.length_a   1.000
_cell.length_b   1.000
_cell.length_c   1.000
_cell.angle_alpha   90.00
_cell.angle_beta   90.00
_cell.angle_gamma   90.00
#
_symmetry.space_group_name_H-M   'P 1'
#
loop_
_entity.id
_entity.type
_entity.pdbx_description
1 polymer ?
#
loop_
_entity_poly.entity_id
_entity_poly.type
_entity_poly.pdbx_seq_one_letter_code
_entity_poly.pdbx_strand_id
1 'polypeptide(L)'
;MGISVKMLLFVAGVGILQAIFLACLIYFHPKSDRSVNKFLALYIFWLSMPMFTSVVGHFFTWQYLILMDPFPLLAGPLLYLYVRSFKETITWQKTWVHFVLFALYIIIDYQLFLSWSEQYPPGKVVPIEILHKPTSILRVTVRLVQMILYSFLARRALNTYQRSINQLFSETSRIDLVWVRWLINGFLILVLILMGCYMLVLQNPEQVKFIILVNTAILTPYIYLVTFKGTTQPTLWQIRPDVNKEKMQEDLHEMEKFEIPSPAIEQKDEKNS
;
A
#
# COMPACT_ATOMS: atom_id res chain seq x y z
N MET A 1 8.19 -35.40 4.37
CA MET A 1 7.38 -35.38 3.13
C MET A 1 7.77 -34.12 2.34
N GLY A 2 8.52 -34.28 1.25
CA GLY A 2 9.06 -33.11 0.51
C GLY A 2 7.99 -32.46 -0.35
N ILE A 3 7.77 -31.15 -0.19
CA ILE A 3 6.88 -30.38 -1.05
C ILE A 3 7.43 -30.41 -2.48
N SER A 4 6.60 -30.84 -3.43
CA SER A 4 6.97 -30.87 -4.84
C SER A 4 7.17 -29.44 -5.35
N VAL A 5 8.30 -29.18 -6.05
CA VAL A 5 8.57 -27.87 -6.69
C VAL A 5 7.45 -27.49 -7.65
N LYS A 6 6.86 -28.47 -8.37
CA LYS A 6 5.73 -28.24 -9.27
C LYS A 6 4.50 -27.70 -8.52
N MET A 7 4.20 -28.22 -7.33
CA MET A 7 3.10 -27.75 -6.49
C MET A 7 3.34 -26.31 -6.02
N LEU A 8 4.57 -25.99 -5.60
CA LEU A 8 4.94 -24.63 -5.19
C LEU A 8 4.75 -23.62 -6.31
N LEU A 9 5.24 -23.95 -7.53
CA LEU A 9 5.09 -23.11 -8.71
C LEU A 9 3.64 -22.92 -9.12
N PHE A 10 2.85 -23.99 -9.05
CA PHE A 10 1.41 -23.93 -9.34
C PHE A 10 0.71 -22.96 -8.37
N VAL A 11 0.92 -23.13 -7.07
CA VAL A 11 0.29 -22.27 -6.04
C VAL A 11 0.74 -20.82 -6.18
N ALA A 12 2.05 -20.56 -6.39
CA ALA A 12 2.56 -19.22 -6.60
C ALA A 12 2.02 -18.60 -7.89
N GLY A 13 1.97 -19.34 -9.00
CA GLY A 13 1.44 -18.88 -10.28
C GLY A 13 -0.04 -18.51 -10.20
N VAL A 14 -0.86 -19.35 -9.58
CA VAL A 14 -2.27 -19.07 -9.33
C VAL A 14 -2.42 -17.82 -8.45
N GLY A 15 -1.62 -17.69 -7.38
CA GLY A 15 -1.64 -16.51 -6.50
C GLY A 15 -1.31 -15.20 -7.24
N ILE A 16 -0.34 -15.21 -8.14
CA ILE A 16 0.02 -14.04 -8.97
C ILE A 16 -1.13 -13.66 -9.90
N LEU A 17 -1.66 -14.63 -10.66
CA LEU A 17 -2.77 -14.37 -11.59
C LEU A 17 -3.99 -13.80 -10.85
N GLN A 18 -4.31 -14.35 -9.68
CA GLN A 18 -5.37 -13.83 -8.82
C GLN A 18 -5.09 -12.43 -8.34
N ALA A 19 -3.87 -12.12 -7.88
CA ALA A 19 -3.51 -10.78 -7.42
C ALA A 19 -3.63 -9.74 -8.54
N ILE A 20 -3.19 -10.06 -9.76
CA ILE A 20 -3.33 -9.20 -10.94
C ILE A 20 -4.82 -8.99 -11.25
N PHE A 21 -5.61 -10.06 -11.32
CA PHE A 21 -7.06 -9.97 -11.57
C PHE A 21 -7.76 -9.10 -10.53
N LEU A 22 -7.46 -9.29 -9.24
CA LEU A 22 -8.04 -8.55 -8.14
C LEU A 22 -7.61 -7.07 -8.14
N ALA A 23 -6.36 -6.77 -8.50
CA ALA A 23 -5.89 -5.41 -8.69
C ALA A 23 -6.63 -4.70 -9.84
N CYS A 24 -6.81 -5.39 -10.97
CA CYS A 24 -7.62 -4.88 -12.08
C CYS A 24 -9.07 -4.66 -11.67
N LEU A 25 -9.68 -5.59 -10.95
CA LEU A 25 -11.06 -5.48 -10.47
C LEU A 25 -11.27 -4.24 -9.60
N ILE A 26 -10.34 -3.96 -8.67
CA ILE A 26 -10.38 -2.75 -7.83
C ILE A 26 -10.20 -1.49 -8.69
N TYR A 27 -9.23 -1.49 -9.60
CA TYR A 27 -8.94 -0.30 -10.41
C TYR A 27 -10.10 0.08 -11.33
N PHE A 28 -10.75 -0.92 -11.94
CA PHE A 28 -11.86 -0.71 -12.90
C PHE A 28 -13.24 -0.73 -12.23
N HIS A 29 -13.33 -0.81 -10.90
CA HIS A 29 -14.62 -0.87 -10.22
C HIS A 29 -15.47 0.39 -10.49
N PRO A 30 -16.70 0.25 -11.06
CA PRO A 30 -17.47 1.38 -11.61
C PRO A 30 -17.96 2.38 -10.55
N LYS A 31 -18.12 1.95 -9.29
CA LYS A 31 -18.64 2.79 -8.20
C LYS A 31 -17.57 3.47 -7.37
N SER A 32 -16.31 3.44 -7.77
CA SER A 32 -15.20 3.90 -6.95
C SER A 32 -14.41 5.02 -7.61
N ASP A 33 -13.76 5.86 -6.78
CA ASP A 33 -12.86 6.90 -7.26
C ASP A 33 -11.53 6.30 -7.73
N ARG A 34 -11.28 6.35 -9.04
CA ARG A 34 -10.03 5.86 -9.65
C ARG A 34 -8.78 6.50 -9.05
N SER A 35 -8.88 7.75 -8.57
CA SER A 35 -7.74 8.46 -8.00
C SER A 35 -7.24 7.83 -6.69
N VAL A 36 -8.12 7.17 -5.96
CA VAL A 36 -7.85 6.47 -4.70
C VAL A 36 -7.52 5.00 -4.98
N ASN A 37 -8.35 4.35 -5.80
CA ASN A 37 -8.23 2.92 -6.08
C ASN A 37 -6.93 2.53 -6.77
N LYS A 38 -6.31 3.43 -7.53
CA LYS A 38 -5.00 3.18 -8.14
C LYS A 38 -3.94 2.80 -7.09
N PHE A 39 -3.97 3.42 -5.91
CA PHE A 39 -3.00 3.11 -4.86
C PHE A 39 -3.27 1.74 -4.22
N LEU A 40 -4.56 1.39 -4.01
CA LEU A 40 -4.93 0.07 -3.49
C LEU A 40 -4.63 -1.04 -4.51
N ALA A 41 -4.95 -0.81 -5.78
CA ALA A 41 -4.64 -1.76 -6.85
C ALA A 41 -3.13 -1.99 -6.99
N LEU A 42 -2.34 -0.91 -7.00
CA LEU A 42 -0.88 -1.00 -7.00
C LEU A 42 -0.34 -1.69 -5.74
N TYR A 43 -0.91 -1.40 -4.56
CA TYR A 43 -0.53 -2.06 -3.32
C TYR A 43 -0.72 -3.59 -3.41
N ILE A 44 -1.88 -4.06 -3.89
CA ILE A 44 -2.16 -5.49 -4.06
C ILE A 44 -1.20 -6.12 -5.06
N PHE A 45 -0.97 -5.45 -6.19
CA PHE A 45 -0.03 -5.92 -7.21
C PHE A 45 1.38 -6.09 -6.62
N TRP A 46 1.93 -5.06 -5.96
CA TRP A 46 3.28 -5.11 -5.38
C TRP A 46 3.38 -6.03 -4.17
N LEU A 47 2.28 -6.23 -3.43
CA LEU A 47 2.22 -7.20 -2.35
C LEU A 47 2.36 -8.65 -2.84
N SER A 48 2.02 -8.94 -4.10
CA SER A 48 2.19 -10.27 -4.70
C SER A 48 3.63 -10.58 -5.16
N MET A 49 4.56 -9.61 -5.10
CA MET A 49 5.94 -9.78 -5.58
C MET A 49 6.71 -10.95 -4.92
N PRO A 50 6.55 -11.28 -3.63
CA PRO A 50 7.18 -12.47 -3.06
C PRO A 50 6.78 -13.78 -3.76
N MET A 51 5.54 -13.85 -4.27
CA MET A 51 5.10 -15.01 -5.08
C MET A 51 5.77 -15.00 -6.46
N PHE A 52 5.89 -13.82 -7.06
CA PHE A 52 6.55 -13.63 -8.35
C PHE A 52 8.04 -14.00 -8.29
N THR A 53 8.76 -13.57 -7.24
CA THR A 53 10.16 -13.94 -7.03
C THR A 53 10.36 -15.45 -6.91
N SER A 54 9.38 -16.18 -6.35
CA SER A 54 9.44 -17.63 -6.25
C SER A 54 9.36 -18.32 -7.63
N VAL A 55 8.53 -17.81 -8.53
CA VAL A 55 8.42 -18.29 -9.92
C VAL A 55 9.66 -17.93 -10.72
N VAL A 56 10.11 -16.69 -10.64
CA VAL A 56 11.33 -16.23 -11.32
C VAL A 56 12.55 -17.03 -10.88
N GLY A 57 12.71 -17.29 -9.57
CA GLY A 57 13.81 -18.09 -9.02
C GLY A 57 13.84 -19.53 -9.50
N HIS A 58 12.72 -20.07 -10.02
CA HIS A 58 12.71 -21.38 -10.64
C HIS A 58 13.30 -21.36 -12.07
N PHE A 59 12.96 -20.35 -12.88
CA PHE A 59 13.38 -20.26 -14.28
C PHE A 59 14.77 -19.64 -14.45
N PHE A 60 15.09 -18.65 -13.61
CA PHE A 60 16.35 -17.91 -13.67
C PHE A 60 17.30 -18.32 -12.55
N THR A 61 18.54 -17.81 -12.61
CA THR A 61 19.53 -18.00 -11.55
C THR A 61 19.28 -17.03 -10.39
N TRP A 62 19.83 -17.32 -9.21
CA TRP A 62 19.63 -16.52 -8.01
C TRP A 62 20.08 -15.06 -8.17
N GLN A 63 21.06 -14.77 -9.06
CA GLN A 63 21.53 -13.40 -9.31
C GLN A 63 20.37 -12.48 -9.73
N TYR A 64 19.44 -12.97 -10.57
CA TYR A 64 18.30 -12.19 -11.01
C TYR A 64 17.30 -11.90 -9.89
N LEU A 65 17.29 -12.69 -8.81
CA LEU A 65 16.44 -12.42 -7.64
C LEU A 65 16.89 -11.15 -6.90
N ILE A 66 18.17 -10.77 -6.99
CA ILE A 66 18.67 -9.52 -6.43
C ILE A 66 17.93 -8.32 -7.05
N LEU A 67 17.71 -8.35 -8.37
CA LEU A 67 17.00 -7.28 -9.09
C LEU A 67 15.51 -7.22 -8.75
N MET A 68 14.95 -8.32 -8.20
CA MET A 68 13.55 -8.36 -7.73
C MET A 68 13.39 -7.92 -6.27
N ASP A 69 14.47 -7.83 -5.52
CA ASP A 69 14.46 -7.54 -4.09
C ASP A 69 13.95 -6.13 -3.71
N PRO A 70 14.10 -5.07 -4.54
CA PRO A 70 13.56 -3.74 -4.24
C PRO A 70 12.03 -3.66 -4.25
N PHE A 71 11.36 -4.46 -5.06
CA PHE A 71 9.92 -4.28 -5.33
C PHE A 71 9.00 -4.36 -4.11
N PRO A 72 9.23 -5.22 -3.10
CA PRO A 72 8.45 -5.22 -1.87
C PRO A 72 8.49 -3.89 -1.10
N LEU A 73 9.54 -3.04 -1.29
CA LEU A 73 9.62 -1.71 -0.69
C LEU A 73 8.45 -0.78 -1.10
N LEU A 74 7.82 -1.05 -2.24
CA LEU A 74 6.70 -0.24 -2.74
C LEU A 74 5.41 -0.45 -1.94
N ALA A 75 5.24 -1.60 -1.30
CA ALA A 75 4.00 -1.93 -0.58
C ALA A 75 3.70 -0.95 0.57
N GLY A 76 4.70 -0.60 1.39
CA GLY A 76 4.54 0.35 2.49
C GLY A 76 4.09 1.76 2.03
N PRO A 77 4.84 2.43 1.15
CA PRO A 77 4.46 3.71 0.57
C PRO A 77 3.08 3.70 -0.08
N LEU A 78 2.74 2.67 -0.86
CA LEU A 78 1.45 2.57 -1.54
C LEU A 78 0.29 2.43 -0.55
N LEU A 79 0.45 1.66 0.53
CA LEU A 79 -0.53 1.59 1.61
C LEU A 79 -0.73 2.95 2.27
N TYR A 80 0.36 3.67 2.58
CA TYR A 80 0.28 5.01 3.15
C TYR A 80 -0.42 6.00 2.22
N LEU A 81 -0.04 6.03 0.92
CA LEU A 81 -0.65 6.90 -0.08
C LEU A 81 -2.13 6.58 -0.29
N TYR A 82 -2.50 5.29 -0.23
CA TYR A 82 -3.89 4.88 -0.27
C TYR A 82 -4.70 5.51 0.86
N VAL A 83 -4.23 5.40 2.11
CA VAL A 83 -4.92 5.98 3.26
C VAL A 83 -4.93 7.51 3.21
N ARG A 84 -3.83 8.13 2.78
CA ARG A 84 -3.73 9.58 2.66
C ARG A 84 -4.66 10.14 1.59
N SER A 85 -4.91 9.38 0.52
CA SER A 85 -5.81 9.77 -0.58
C SER A 85 -7.27 9.93 -0.17
N PHE A 86 -7.67 9.46 1.03
CA PHE A 86 -9.01 9.72 1.57
C PHE A 86 -9.20 11.18 1.96
N LYS A 87 -8.13 11.84 2.39
CA LYS A 87 -8.19 13.21 2.89
C LYS A 87 -7.94 14.23 1.79
N GLU A 88 -6.98 13.99 0.91
CA GLU A 88 -6.50 14.97 -0.08
C GLU A 88 -6.23 14.32 -1.43
N THR A 89 -6.30 15.13 -2.48
CA THR A 89 -5.83 14.72 -3.82
C THR A 89 -4.32 14.60 -3.82
N ILE A 90 -3.82 13.41 -4.20
CA ILE A 90 -2.40 13.14 -4.20
C ILE A 90 -1.79 13.52 -5.54
N THR A 91 -0.92 14.52 -5.54
CA THR A 91 -0.16 14.98 -6.70
C THR A 91 1.21 14.30 -6.77
N TRP A 92 1.78 14.19 -7.97
CA TRP A 92 3.10 13.58 -8.17
C TRP A 92 4.20 14.28 -7.36
N GLN A 93 4.13 15.59 -7.23
CA GLN A 93 5.08 16.39 -6.45
C GLN A 93 5.17 15.99 -4.97
N LYS A 94 4.07 15.49 -4.40
CA LYS A 94 4.00 15.02 -3.01
C LYS A 94 4.33 13.54 -2.84
N THR A 95 4.38 12.78 -3.93
CA THR A 95 4.53 11.31 -3.91
C THR A 95 5.95 10.84 -4.17
N TRP A 96 6.72 11.50 -5.03
CA TRP A 96 8.02 11.01 -5.47
C TRP A 96 9.00 10.75 -4.33
N VAL A 97 8.92 11.55 -3.25
CA VAL A 97 9.79 11.40 -2.06
C VAL A 97 9.66 10.02 -1.42
N HIS A 98 8.47 9.42 -1.48
CA HIS A 98 8.23 8.08 -0.92
C HIS A 98 8.84 6.95 -1.75
N PHE A 99 9.27 7.24 -2.98
CA PHE A 99 9.90 6.28 -3.90
C PHE A 99 11.42 6.46 -4.01
N VAL A 100 12.01 7.47 -3.36
CA VAL A 100 13.46 7.72 -3.38
C VAL A 100 14.23 6.50 -2.86
N LEU A 101 13.80 5.93 -1.75
CA LEU A 101 14.45 4.75 -1.17
C LEU A 101 14.39 3.55 -2.14
N PHE A 102 13.27 3.34 -2.83
CA PHE A 102 13.14 2.33 -3.86
C PHE A 102 14.12 2.55 -5.01
N ALA A 103 14.24 3.78 -5.51
CA ALA A 103 15.20 4.12 -6.56
C ALA A 103 16.66 3.88 -6.13
N LEU A 104 17.00 4.24 -4.90
CA LEU A 104 18.32 3.96 -4.33
C LEU A 104 18.60 2.45 -4.25
N TYR A 105 17.58 1.65 -3.84
CA TYR A 105 17.72 0.19 -3.79
C TYR A 105 17.97 -0.41 -5.16
N ILE A 106 17.28 0.04 -6.21
CA ILE A 106 17.52 -0.45 -7.58
C ILE A 106 18.98 -0.22 -7.96
N ILE A 107 19.54 0.95 -7.66
CA ILE A 107 20.95 1.28 -7.99
C ILE A 107 21.89 0.37 -7.19
N ILE A 108 21.67 0.21 -5.89
CA ILE A 108 22.49 -0.64 -5.03
C ILE A 108 22.40 -2.11 -5.48
N ASP A 109 21.19 -2.61 -5.75
CA ASP A 109 20.98 -4.00 -6.13
C ASP A 109 21.55 -4.31 -7.51
N TYR A 110 21.54 -3.35 -8.44
CA TYR A 110 22.23 -3.50 -9.70
C TYR A 110 23.77 -3.61 -9.52
N GLN A 111 24.36 -2.80 -8.64
CA GLN A 111 25.81 -2.89 -8.33
C GLN A 111 26.14 -4.23 -7.65
N LEU A 112 25.28 -4.69 -6.74
CA LEU A 112 25.46 -5.99 -6.09
C LEU A 112 25.29 -7.15 -7.09
N PHE A 113 24.33 -7.03 -8.01
CA PHE A 113 24.15 -8.01 -9.09
C PHE A 113 25.43 -8.16 -9.92
N LEU A 114 26.05 -7.07 -10.35
CA LEU A 114 27.31 -7.10 -11.11
C LEU A 114 28.44 -7.74 -10.27
N SER A 115 28.68 -7.20 -9.07
CA SER A 115 29.78 -7.66 -8.20
C SER A 115 29.65 -9.14 -7.80
N TRP A 116 28.44 -9.58 -7.43
CA TRP A 116 28.24 -10.96 -6.99
C TRP A 116 28.14 -11.95 -8.14
N SER A 117 27.74 -11.51 -9.34
CA SER A 117 27.77 -12.35 -10.54
C SER A 117 29.18 -12.69 -10.97
N GLU A 118 30.18 -11.84 -10.70
CA GLU A 118 31.57 -12.09 -10.92
C GLU A 118 32.18 -13.02 -9.85
N GLN A 119 31.76 -12.88 -8.59
CA GLN A 119 32.36 -13.60 -7.46
C GLN A 119 31.79 -15.01 -7.25
N TYR A 120 30.51 -15.22 -7.61
CA TYR A 120 29.81 -16.46 -7.31
C TYR A 120 29.24 -17.09 -8.59
N PRO A 121 29.33 -18.41 -8.75
CA PRO A 121 28.80 -19.09 -9.92
C PRO A 121 27.30 -18.99 -10.02
N PRO A 122 26.72 -18.95 -11.22
CA PRO A 122 25.28 -18.99 -11.41
C PRO A 122 24.69 -20.30 -10.89
N GLY A 123 23.55 -20.20 -10.22
CA GLY A 123 22.89 -21.35 -9.60
C GLY A 123 21.41 -21.10 -9.32
N LYS A 124 20.73 -22.14 -8.84
CA LYS A 124 19.31 -22.08 -8.46
C LYS A 124 19.10 -21.70 -6.98
N VAL A 125 20.13 -21.71 -6.19
CA VAL A 125 20.09 -21.42 -4.76
C VAL A 125 21.06 -20.30 -4.46
N VAL A 126 20.61 -19.34 -3.65
CA VAL A 126 21.47 -18.25 -3.16
C VAL A 126 22.57 -18.85 -2.28
N PRO A 127 23.86 -18.57 -2.53
CA PRO A 127 24.93 -19.00 -1.63
C PRO A 127 24.71 -18.50 -0.21
N ILE A 128 24.93 -19.38 0.77
CA ILE A 128 24.70 -19.06 2.18
C ILE A 128 25.60 -17.91 2.65
N GLU A 129 26.79 -17.81 2.10
CA GLU A 129 27.74 -16.74 2.38
C GLU A 129 27.16 -15.35 2.04
N ILE A 130 26.35 -15.27 0.97
CA ILE A 130 25.69 -14.03 0.56
C ILE A 130 24.60 -13.65 1.56
N LEU A 131 23.85 -14.62 2.07
CA LEU A 131 22.79 -14.36 3.05
C LEU A 131 23.35 -13.78 4.35
N HIS A 132 24.54 -14.21 4.76
CA HIS A 132 25.20 -13.75 5.99
C HIS A 132 26.08 -12.51 5.77
N LYS A 133 26.23 -12.00 4.54
CA LYS A 133 26.98 -10.74 4.32
C LYS A 133 26.28 -9.58 5.08
N PRO A 134 27.05 -8.70 5.74
CA PRO A 134 26.49 -7.52 6.42
C PRO A 134 25.62 -6.66 5.50
N THR A 135 25.98 -6.57 4.22
CA THR A 135 25.19 -5.85 3.18
C THR A 135 23.81 -6.48 2.98
N SER A 136 23.68 -7.81 2.95
CA SER A 136 22.40 -8.50 2.81
C SER A 136 21.52 -8.30 4.05
N ILE A 137 22.11 -8.44 5.24
CA ILE A 137 21.40 -8.23 6.50
C ILE A 137 20.93 -6.77 6.62
N LEU A 138 21.79 -5.80 6.29
CA LEU A 138 21.45 -4.38 6.30
C LEU A 138 20.29 -4.08 5.36
N ARG A 139 20.31 -4.60 4.13
CA ARG A 139 19.24 -4.41 3.13
C ARG A 139 17.90 -4.92 3.65
N VAL A 140 17.85 -6.15 4.14
CA VAL A 140 16.60 -6.70 4.69
C VAL A 140 16.13 -5.91 5.89
N THR A 141 17.04 -5.52 6.79
CA THR A 141 16.70 -4.70 7.98
C THR A 141 16.11 -3.35 7.58
N VAL A 142 16.73 -2.61 6.65
CA VAL A 142 16.22 -1.31 6.18
C VAL A 142 14.85 -1.47 5.54
N ARG A 143 14.64 -2.52 4.75
CA ARG A 143 13.32 -2.83 4.15
C ARG A 143 12.25 -3.08 5.20
N LEU A 144 12.53 -3.90 6.21
CA LEU A 144 11.59 -4.19 7.29
C LEU A 144 11.27 -2.94 8.12
N VAL A 145 12.30 -2.16 8.47
CA VAL A 145 12.12 -0.88 9.18
C VAL A 145 11.26 0.08 8.36
N GLN A 146 11.50 0.19 7.07
CA GLN A 146 10.69 1.02 6.17
C GLN A 146 9.22 0.57 6.15
N MET A 147 8.94 -0.73 6.01
CA MET A 147 7.57 -1.25 6.02
C MET A 147 6.85 -0.97 7.34
N ILE A 148 7.55 -1.15 8.48
CA ILE A 148 7.02 -0.81 9.81
C ILE A 148 6.73 0.69 9.92
N LEU A 149 7.68 1.53 9.48
CA LEU A 149 7.52 2.98 9.50
C LEU A 149 6.27 3.42 8.70
N TYR A 150 6.10 2.89 7.48
CA TYR A 150 4.93 3.21 6.66
C TYR A 150 3.61 2.68 7.25
N SER A 151 3.63 1.58 7.98
CA SER A 151 2.46 1.12 8.76
C SER A 151 2.05 2.13 9.82
N PHE A 152 3.02 2.71 10.56
CA PHE A 152 2.75 3.78 11.52
C PHE A 152 2.28 5.07 10.85
N LEU A 153 2.89 5.47 9.73
CA LEU A 153 2.47 6.65 8.96
C LEU A 153 1.04 6.48 8.42
N ALA A 154 0.70 5.31 7.88
CA ALA A 154 -0.65 4.99 7.43
C ALA A 154 -1.66 5.06 8.58
N ARG A 155 -1.32 4.53 9.76
CA ARG A 155 -2.16 4.62 10.96
C ARG A 155 -2.36 6.05 11.41
N ARG A 156 -1.31 6.86 11.40
CA ARG A 156 -1.40 8.29 11.74
C ARG A 156 -2.28 9.05 10.74
N ALA A 157 -2.12 8.78 9.45
CA ALA A 157 -2.95 9.38 8.41
C ALA A 157 -4.43 9.01 8.58
N LEU A 158 -4.74 7.74 8.89
CA LEU A 158 -6.09 7.28 9.16
C LEU A 158 -6.72 7.97 10.37
N ASN A 159 -5.97 8.08 11.47
CA ASN A 159 -6.44 8.76 12.68
C ASN A 159 -6.70 10.26 12.42
N THR A 160 -5.86 10.91 11.61
CA THR A 160 -6.07 12.31 11.22
C THR A 160 -7.32 12.46 10.36
N TYR A 161 -7.54 11.56 9.41
CA TYR A 161 -8.74 11.53 8.58
C TYR A 161 -10.00 11.32 9.42
N GLN A 162 -9.99 10.36 10.35
CA GLN A 162 -11.10 10.10 11.25
C GLN A 162 -11.46 11.31 12.11
N ARG A 163 -10.47 12.04 12.63
CA ARG A 163 -10.72 13.29 13.39
C ARG A 163 -11.39 14.35 12.53
N SER A 164 -10.94 14.50 11.27
CA SER A 164 -11.53 15.46 10.33
C SER A 164 -13.00 15.13 10.01
N ILE A 165 -13.34 13.84 9.84
CA ILE A 165 -14.73 13.40 9.62
C ILE A 165 -15.60 13.69 10.83
N ASN A 166 -15.13 13.35 12.03
CA ASN A 166 -15.89 13.56 13.27
C ASN A 166 -16.17 15.05 13.55
N GLN A 167 -15.38 15.96 13.00
CA GLN A 167 -15.61 17.41 13.11
C GLN A 167 -16.61 17.94 12.08
N LEU A 168 -16.76 17.28 10.93
CA LEU A 168 -17.60 17.74 9.82
C LEU A 168 -19.01 17.12 9.83
N PHE A 169 -19.14 15.93 10.39
CA PHE A 169 -20.38 15.17 10.36
C PHE A 169 -20.82 14.77 11.75
N SER A 170 -22.05 15.14 12.12
CA SER A 170 -22.66 14.74 13.40
C SER A 170 -23.00 13.25 13.43
N GLU A 171 -23.23 12.62 12.26
CA GLU A 171 -23.58 11.22 12.13
C GLU A 171 -22.50 10.47 11.31
N THR A 172 -21.54 9.87 12.02
CA THR A 172 -20.42 9.12 11.44
C THR A 172 -20.68 7.61 11.36
N SER A 173 -21.87 7.16 11.75
CA SER A 173 -22.22 5.72 11.82
C SER A 173 -22.13 4.97 10.49
N ARG A 174 -22.21 5.68 9.37
CA ARG A 174 -22.14 5.11 8.00
C ARG A 174 -20.72 4.98 7.47
N ILE A 175 -19.72 5.54 8.16
CA ILE A 175 -18.32 5.56 7.68
C ILE A 175 -17.54 4.49 8.46
N ASP A 176 -17.52 3.28 7.92
CA ASP A 176 -16.77 2.19 8.54
C ASP A 176 -15.27 2.26 8.14
N LEU A 177 -14.46 2.84 9.04
CA LEU A 177 -12.99 2.87 8.93
C LEU A 177 -12.32 1.64 9.58
N VAL A 178 -13.10 0.73 10.15
CA VAL A 178 -12.57 -0.45 10.85
C VAL A 178 -11.80 -1.33 9.89
N TRP A 179 -12.30 -1.50 8.65
CA TRP A 179 -11.61 -2.33 7.66
C TRP A 179 -10.23 -1.77 7.24
N VAL A 180 -10.08 -0.42 7.19
CA VAL A 180 -8.78 0.20 6.87
C VAL A 180 -7.78 -0.02 8.02
N ARG A 181 -8.25 -0.02 9.26
CA ARG A 181 -7.42 -0.43 10.41
C ARG A 181 -7.00 -1.89 10.31
N TRP A 182 -7.92 -2.77 9.90
CA TRP A 182 -7.63 -4.16 9.62
C TRP A 182 -6.58 -4.31 8.52
N LEU A 183 -6.68 -3.53 7.45
CA LEU A 183 -5.72 -3.50 6.37
C LEU A 183 -4.31 -3.12 6.87
N ILE A 184 -4.19 -2.05 7.66
CA ILE A 184 -2.91 -1.59 8.19
C ILE A 184 -2.33 -2.60 9.21
N ASN A 185 -3.15 -3.10 10.12
CA ASN A 185 -2.72 -4.08 11.12
C ASN A 185 -2.34 -5.41 10.47
N GLY A 186 -3.10 -5.87 9.48
CA GLY A 186 -2.79 -7.07 8.72
C GLY A 186 -1.47 -6.96 7.97
N PHE A 187 -1.20 -5.80 7.37
CA PHE A 187 0.10 -5.54 6.75
C PHE A 187 1.25 -5.58 7.77
N LEU A 188 1.07 -4.97 8.95
CA LEU A 188 2.08 -5.02 10.01
C LEU A 188 2.33 -6.47 10.49
N ILE A 189 1.28 -7.25 10.73
CA ILE A 189 1.40 -8.67 11.10
C ILE A 189 2.16 -9.43 10.02
N LEU A 190 1.84 -9.20 8.76
CA LEU A 190 2.52 -9.81 7.62
C LEU A 190 4.01 -9.48 7.60
N VAL A 191 4.38 -8.23 7.84
CA VAL A 191 5.79 -7.80 7.94
C VAL A 191 6.51 -8.52 9.08
N LEU A 192 5.87 -8.68 10.25
CA LEU A 192 6.42 -9.41 11.38
C LEU A 192 6.62 -10.90 11.07
N ILE A 193 5.69 -11.51 10.35
CA ILE A 193 5.82 -12.91 9.87
C ILE A 193 6.98 -13.02 8.89
N LEU A 194 7.09 -12.10 7.92
CA LEU A 194 8.22 -12.06 6.97
C LEU A 194 9.56 -11.91 7.69
N MET A 195 9.62 -11.10 8.74
CA MET A 195 10.81 -10.96 9.60
C MET A 195 11.16 -12.29 10.28
N GLY A 196 10.18 -12.96 10.88
CA GLY A 196 10.38 -14.29 11.49
C GLY A 196 10.85 -15.33 10.45
N CYS A 197 10.25 -15.35 9.28
CA CYS A 197 10.65 -16.21 8.16
C CYS A 197 12.09 -15.95 7.72
N TYR A 198 12.51 -14.70 7.63
CA TYR A 198 13.88 -14.34 7.30
C TYR A 198 14.87 -14.85 8.34
N MET A 199 14.57 -14.71 9.63
CA MET A 199 15.41 -15.26 10.71
C MET A 199 15.54 -16.78 10.62
N LEU A 200 14.46 -17.48 10.27
CA LEU A 200 14.49 -18.93 10.05
C LEU A 200 15.36 -19.33 8.85
N VAL A 201 15.32 -18.55 7.75
CA VAL A 201 16.18 -18.78 6.56
C VAL A 201 17.64 -18.63 6.93
N LEU A 202 18.01 -17.63 7.74
CA LEU A 202 19.39 -17.44 8.17
C LEU A 202 19.92 -18.63 9.00
N GLN A 203 19.06 -19.25 9.81
CA GLN A 203 19.45 -20.42 10.63
C GLN A 203 19.41 -21.73 9.84
N ASN A 204 18.41 -21.89 8.96
CA ASN A 204 18.14 -23.13 8.24
C ASN A 204 17.81 -22.86 6.77
N PRO A 205 18.78 -22.63 5.89
CA PRO A 205 18.57 -22.30 4.48
C PRO A 205 17.81 -23.38 3.70
N GLU A 206 17.87 -24.64 4.15
CA GLU A 206 17.17 -25.76 3.52
C GLU A 206 15.63 -25.62 3.58
N GLN A 207 15.13 -24.82 4.55
CA GLN A 207 13.70 -24.58 4.74
C GLN A 207 13.11 -23.48 3.84
N VAL A 208 13.88 -22.88 2.95
CA VAL A 208 13.43 -21.80 2.05
C VAL A 208 12.15 -22.17 1.31
N LYS A 209 12.05 -23.42 0.78
CA LYS A 209 10.84 -23.89 0.07
C LYS A 209 9.60 -23.91 0.95
N PHE A 210 9.75 -24.36 2.19
CA PHE A 210 8.65 -24.38 3.16
C PHE A 210 8.22 -22.95 3.52
N ILE A 211 9.18 -22.06 3.73
CA ILE A 211 8.93 -20.66 4.06
C ILE A 211 8.22 -19.93 2.91
N ILE A 212 8.60 -20.19 1.67
CA ILE A 212 7.91 -19.64 0.49
C ILE A 212 6.45 -20.11 0.47
N LEU A 213 6.18 -21.38 0.76
CA LEU A 213 4.82 -21.90 0.82
C LEU A 213 4.00 -21.24 1.92
N VAL A 214 4.57 -21.10 3.12
CA VAL A 214 3.93 -20.42 4.25
C VAL A 214 3.59 -18.97 3.89
N ASN A 215 4.55 -18.24 3.31
CA ASN A 215 4.32 -16.86 2.87
C ASN A 215 3.20 -16.77 1.84
N THR A 216 3.18 -17.65 0.84
CA THR A 216 2.13 -17.70 -0.17
C THR A 216 0.77 -18.01 0.44
N ALA A 217 0.72 -18.97 1.38
CA ALA A 217 -0.50 -19.37 2.07
C ALA A 217 -1.09 -18.25 2.95
N ILE A 218 -0.26 -17.35 3.47
CA ILE A 218 -0.70 -16.20 4.28
C ILE A 218 -1.05 -15.01 3.40
N LEU A 219 -0.26 -14.73 2.37
CA LEU A 219 -0.47 -13.61 1.45
C LEU A 219 -1.77 -13.75 0.65
N THR A 220 -2.07 -14.93 0.16
CA THR A 220 -3.25 -15.17 -0.67
C THR A 220 -4.56 -14.76 0.02
N PRO A 221 -4.93 -15.30 1.21
CA PRO A 221 -6.15 -14.89 1.89
C PRO A 221 -6.12 -13.41 2.30
N TYR A 222 -4.96 -12.85 2.64
CA TYR A 222 -4.87 -11.43 2.94
C TYR A 222 -5.22 -10.56 1.72
N ILE A 223 -4.70 -10.88 0.53
CA ILE A 223 -5.03 -10.19 -0.72
C ILE A 223 -6.53 -10.30 -1.02
N TYR A 224 -7.13 -11.48 -0.84
CA TYR A 224 -8.58 -11.66 -1.03
C TYR A 224 -9.41 -10.81 -0.08
N LEU A 225 -9.07 -10.80 1.21
CA LEU A 225 -9.78 -9.99 2.21
C LEU A 225 -9.70 -8.50 1.91
N VAL A 226 -8.50 -8.02 1.52
CA VAL A 226 -8.29 -6.62 1.13
C VAL A 226 -9.13 -6.26 -0.08
N THR A 227 -9.15 -7.12 -1.10
CA THR A 227 -9.92 -6.89 -2.32
C THR A 227 -11.41 -6.91 -2.05
N PHE A 228 -11.90 -7.92 -1.34
CA PHE A 228 -13.31 -8.05 -0.99
C PHE A 228 -13.81 -6.81 -0.24
N LYS A 229 -13.07 -6.39 0.78
CA LYS A 229 -13.41 -5.18 1.53
C LYS A 229 -13.28 -3.90 0.70
N GLY A 230 -12.24 -3.80 -0.14
CA GLY A 230 -12.05 -2.66 -1.05
C GLY A 230 -13.18 -2.50 -2.07
N THR A 231 -13.78 -3.60 -2.54
CA THR A 231 -14.89 -3.55 -3.52
C THR A 231 -16.26 -3.36 -2.87
N THR A 232 -16.44 -3.82 -1.65
CA THR A 232 -17.76 -3.78 -0.96
C THR A 232 -18.04 -2.46 -0.22
N GLN A 233 -17.06 -1.57 -0.09
CA GLN A 233 -17.23 -0.28 0.64
C GLN A 233 -17.04 0.96 -0.26
N PRO A 234 -17.96 1.23 -1.19
CA PRO A 234 -17.85 2.37 -2.10
C PRO A 234 -18.02 3.74 -1.42
N THR A 235 -18.62 3.80 -0.24
CA THR A 235 -19.02 5.04 0.44
C THR A 235 -17.87 5.86 1.03
N LEU A 236 -16.71 5.25 1.29
CA LEU A 236 -15.53 5.97 1.80
C LEU A 236 -14.95 6.98 0.79
N TRP A 237 -15.16 6.72 -0.51
CA TRP A 237 -14.63 7.54 -1.59
C TRP A 237 -15.42 8.84 -1.84
N GLN A 238 -16.66 8.91 -1.37
CA GLN A 238 -17.56 10.03 -1.62
C GLN A 238 -17.39 11.17 -0.60
N ILE A 239 -16.69 10.94 0.51
CA ILE A 239 -16.55 11.91 1.59
C ILE A 239 -15.09 12.39 1.65
N ARG A 240 -14.76 13.36 0.79
CA ARG A 240 -13.50 14.10 0.89
C ARG A 240 -13.75 15.40 1.69
N PRO A 241 -13.15 15.55 2.88
CA PRO A 241 -13.34 16.75 3.70
C PRO A 241 -12.95 18.04 3.00
N ASP A 242 -11.93 18.00 2.13
CA ASP A 242 -11.43 19.18 1.42
C ASP A 242 -12.37 19.60 0.28
N VAL A 243 -12.92 18.64 -0.47
CA VAL A 243 -13.88 18.91 -1.56
C VAL A 243 -15.21 19.39 -0.99
N ASN A 244 -15.65 18.86 0.16
CA ASN A 244 -16.87 19.32 0.81
C ASN A 244 -16.71 20.70 1.44
N LYS A 245 -15.52 21.08 1.89
CA LYS A 245 -15.25 22.46 2.36
C LYS A 245 -15.30 23.47 1.22
N GLU A 246 -14.72 23.15 0.06
CA GLU A 246 -14.79 24.00 -1.12
C GLU A 246 -16.24 24.17 -1.59
N LYS A 247 -16.99 23.07 -1.71
CA LYS A 247 -18.43 23.14 -2.04
C LYS A 247 -19.22 23.92 -1.02
N MET A 248 -19.00 23.71 0.28
CA MET A 248 -19.69 24.44 1.32
C MET A 248 -19.33 25.93 1.32
N GLN A 249 -18.10 26.30 0.95
CA GLN A 249 -17.70 27.69 0.76
C GLN A 249 -18.31 28.30 -0.53
N GLU A 250 -18.40 27.53 -1.62
CA GLU A 250 -19.11 27.95 -2.84
C GLU A 250 -20.60 28.13 -2.56
N ASP A 251 -21.25 27.19 -1.88
CA ASP A 251 -22.67 27.27 -1.52
C ASP A 251 -22.95 28.47 -0.59
N LEU A 252 -22.06 28.74 0.38
CA LEU A 252 -22.17 29.91 1.25
C LEU A 252 -21.99 31.22 0.47
N HIS A 253 -21.06 31.24 -0.48
CA HIS A 253 -20.81 32.42 -1.31
C HIS A 253 -21.94 32.68 -2.31
N GLU A 254 -22.59 31.61 -2.80
CA GLU A 254 -23.80 31.72 -3.58
C GLU A 254 -24.99 32.22 -2.74
N MET A 255 -25.15 31.74 -1.52
CA MET A 255 -26.18 32.21 -0.59
C MET A 255 -26.00 33.69 -0.21
N GLU A 256 -24.75 34.15 0.03
CA GLU A 256 -24.42 35.57 0.24
C GLU A 256 -24.80 36.47 -0.97
N LYS A 257 -24.67 35.94 -2.20
CA LYS A 257 -25.10 36.67 -3.41
C LYS A 257 -26.61 36.78 -3.56
N PHE A 258 -27.37 35.89 -2.92
CA PHE A 258 -28.82 35.88 -2.92
C PHE A 258 -29.46 36.55 -1.70
N GLU A 259 -28.66 37.03 -0.73
CA GLU A 259 -29.22 37.91 0.31
C GLU A 259 -29.69 39.21 -0.33
N ILE A 260 -31.00 39.28 -0.45
CA ILE A 260 -31.78 40.43 -0.93
C ILE A 260 -31.33 41.66 -0.15
N PRO A 261 -31.06 42.79 -0.82
CA PRO A 261 -30.75 44.02 -0.10
C PRO A 261 -31.86 44.34 0.87
N SER A 262 -31.51 44.48 2.14
CA SER A 262 -32.40 44.86 3.21
C SER A 262 -33.23 46.08 2.77
N PRO A 263 -34.58 46.07 2.86
CA PRO A 263 -35.35 47.20 2.45
C PRO A 263 -34.92 48.44 3.28
N ALA A 264 -34.50 49.48 2.58
CA ALA A 264 -34.18 50.76 3.21
C ALA A 264 -35.35 51.18 4.07
N ILE A 265 -35.16 51.25 5.38
CA ILE A 265 -36.11 51.82 6.30
C ILE A 265 -36.23 53.30 5.93
N GLU A 266 -37.29 53.67 5.21
CA GLU A 266 -37.73 55.07 4.98
C GLU A 266 -37.96 55.70 6.34
N GLN A 267 -36.99 56.48 6.81
CA GLN A 267 -37.20 57.42 7.93
C GLN A 267 -38.21 58.49 7.44
N LYS A 268 -39.45 58.30 7.77
CA LYS A 268 -40.45 59.35 7.65
C LYS A 268 -40.13 60.45 8.66
N ASP A 269 -39.58 61.55 8.15
CA ASP A 269 -39.46 62.82 8.87
C ASP A 269 -40.87 63.30 9.32
N GLU A 270 -41.20 63.10 10.57
CA GLU A 270 -42.27 63.86 11.25
C GLU A 270 -41.68 65.21 11.65
N LYS A 271 -41.70 66.17 10.72
CA LYS A 271 -41.70 67.62 11.05
C LYS A 271 -42.99 68.22 10.55
N ASN A 272 -43.74 68.69 11.49
CA ASN A 272 -44.78 69.77 11.52
C ASN A 272 -46.10 69.29 12.11
N SER A 273 -46.31 69.62 13.34
CA SER A 273 -47.29 70.63 13.88
C SER A 273 -47.23 70.66 15.36
#